data_948f865a1586d032f76785afe9227acf
#
_entry.id   948f865a1586d032f76785afe9227acf
#
_cell.length_a   1.000
_cell.length_b   1.000
_cell.length_c   1.000
_cell.angle_alpha   90.00
_cell.angle_beta   90.00
_cell.angle_gamma   90.00
#
_symmetry.space_group_name_H-M   'P 1'
#
loop_
_entity.id
_entity.type
_entity.pdbx_description
1 polymer ?
#
loop_
_entity_poly.entity_id
_entity_poly.type
_entity_poly.pdbx_seq_one_letter_code
_entity_poly.pdbx_strand_id
1 'polypeptide(L)'
;MNRKKDVILRATVALTENYKKEELFMPKNNRELPSRAAVIDVVKELRSVIFPGYFWNDSAAKVFPEYFAEYRLNDLYDRLKEQIEIALLYAQPELEQEGAEEEADRICAGFFEQLPEVQQRLLKDVQAGFDGDPAAKSKEEIISSYPGLFAIYVYRLAHLLYKEEVPYIPRIMTEYAHGKTGIDINPGATIGDYFFIDHGTGVVIGETTEIGRNVKLYQGVTLGALSTRQGQQLANVKRHPTIRDNVTIYSNASVLGGETVVGENTIIGGNTFITESVPANTKVSAKSPELVIKKSRSAVSKTDVWDWQD
;
A
#
# COMPACT_ATOMS: atom_id res chain seq x y z
N MET A 1 16.94 -23.01 -44.61
CA MET A 1 16.04 -23.31 -43.44
C MET A 1 16.08 -22.14 -42.49
N ASN A 2 14.94 -21.60 -42.06
CA ASN A 2 14.90 -20.37 -41.29
C ASN A 2 15.08 -20.73 -39.77
N ARG A 3 16.31 -20.60 -39.25
CA ARG A 3 16.70 -20.91 -37.87
C ARG A 3 15.72 -20.31 -36.83
N LYS A 4 15.19 -19.10 -37.10
CA LYS A 4 14.19 -18.42 -36.24
C LYS A 4 12.90 -19.24 -36.14
N LYS A 5 12.39 -19.74 -37.29
CA LYS A 5 11.14 -20.53 -37.33
C LYS A 5 11.25 -21.82 -36.52
N ASP A 6 12.40 -22.50 -36.66
CA ASP A 6 12.66 -23.78 -35.96
C ASP A 6 12.80 -23.57 -34.45
N VAL A 7 13.43 -22.46 -34.01
CA VAL A 7 13.56 -22.11 -32.58
C VAL A 7 12.18 -21.79 -31.99
N ILE A 8 11.40 -20.96 -32.66
CA ILE A 8 10.04 -20.60 -32.19
C ILE A 8 9.15 -21.85 -32.11
N LEU A 9 9.16 -22.72 -33.10
CA LEU A 9 8.37 -23.95 -33.09
C LEU A 9 8.71 -24.83 -31.86
N ARG A 10 10.02 -25.07 -31.60
CA ARG A 10 10.45 -25.87 -30.45
C ARG A 10 10.03 -25.21 -29.13
N ALA A 11 10.20 -23.89 -29.01
CA ALA A 11 9.77 -23.15 -27.81
C ALA A 11 8.26 -23.25 -27.61
N THR A 12 7.45 -23.09 -28.67
CA THR A 12 5.99 -23.22 -28.62
C THR A 12 5.58 -24.61 -28.11
N VAL A 13 6.14 -25.68 -28.70
CA VAL A 13 5.83 -27.05 -28.28
C VAL A 13 6.18 -27.26 -26.81
N ALA A 14 7.38 -26.83 -26.37
CA ALA A 14 7.79 -27.00 -24.98
C ALA A 14 6.91 -26.21 -24.00
N LEU A 15 6.53 -24.97 -24.33
CA LEU A 15 5.65 -24.14 -23.50
C LEU A 15 4.25 -24.74 -23.39
N THR A 16 3.67 -25.19 -24.52
CA THR A 16 2.32 -25.77 -24.50
C THR A 16 2.27 -27.11 -23.78
N GLU A 17 3.35 -27.88 -23.76
CA GLU A 17 3.45 -29.07 -22.90
C GLU A 17 3.47 -28.70 -21.40
N ASN A 18 4.14 -27.59 -21.03
CA ASN A 18 4.10 -27.12 -19.65
C ASN A 18 2.68 -26.67 -19.24
N TYR A 19 1.95 -25.97 -20.11
CA TYR A 19 0.55 -25.56 -19.84
C TYR A 19 -0.38 -26.75 -19.54
N LYS A 20 -0.11 -27.92 -20.12
CA LYS A 20 -0.89 -29.14 -19.85
C LYS A 20 -0.51 -29.84 -18.53
N LYS A 21 0.72 -29.62 -18.07
CA LYS A 21 1.24 -30.28 -16.86
C LYS A 21 0.97 -29.51 -15.58
N GLU A 22 0.84 -28.18 -15.70
CA GLU A 22 0.70 -27.30 -14.55
C GLU A 22 -0.49 -26.36 -14.72
N GLU A 23 -1.53 -26.58 -13.92
CA GLU A 23 -2.78 -25.80 -14.02
C GLU A 23 -2.60 -24.30 -13.74
N LEU A 24 -1.54 -23.92 -12.97
CA LEU A 24 -1.28 -22.51 -12.64
C LEU A 24 -0.85 -21.64 -13.85
N PHE A 25 -0.47 -22.24 -14.96
CA PHE A 25 -0.17 -21.47 -16.17
C PHE A 25 -1.39 -20.86 -16.86
N MET A 26 -2.57 -21.34 -16.52
CA MET A 26 -3.84 -20.84 -17.06
C MET A 26 -4.80 -20.52 -15.90
N PRO A 27 -5.62 -19.46 -16.03
CA PRO A 27 -6.68 -19.20 -15.06
C PRO A 27 -7.63 -20.40 -14.96
N LYS A 28 -8.09 -20.71 -13.74
CA LYS A 28 -8.99 -21.83 -13.49
C LYS A 28 -10.35 -21.61 -14.15
N ASN A 29 -11.01 -22.71 -14.54
CA ASN A 29 -12.42 -22.76 -14.93
C ASN A 29 -12.81 -21.91 -16.18
N ASN A 30 -11.87 -21.57 -17.07
CA ASN A 30 -12.12 -20.66 -18.21
C ASN A 30 -12.71 -19.29 -17.80
N ARG A 31 -12.55 -18.88 -16.53
CA ARG A 31 -13.00 -17.56 -16.05
C ARG A 31 -11.85 -16.57 -16.08
N GLU A 32 -12.17 -15.32 -16.31
CA GLU A 32 -11.22 -14.23 -16.32
C GLU A 32 -10.90 -13.76 -14.92
N LEU A 33 -9.66 -13.35 -14.69
CA LEU A 33 -9.24 -12.60 -13.51
C LEU A 33 -9.55 -11.11 -13.70
N PRO A 34 -9.79 -10.34 -12.62
CA PRO A 34 -9.94 -8.90 -12.75
C PRO A 34 -8.70 -8.29 -13.41
N SER A 35 -8.96 -7.35 -14.32
CA SER A 35 -7.90 -6.69 -15.07
C SER A 35 -7.11 -5.75 -14.16
N ARG A 36 -5.85 -6.09 -13.91
CA ARG A 36 -4.94 -5.22 -13.14
C ARG A 36 -4.86 -3.82 -13.74
N ALA A 37 -4.87 -3.68 -15.05
CA ALA A 37 -4.81 -2.38 -15.72
C ALA A 37 -6.07 -1.57 -15.47
N ALA A 38 -7.27 -2.17 -15.62
CA ALA A 38 -8.55 -1.50 -15.37
C ALA A 38 -8.67 -1.03 -13.90
N VAL A 39 -8.30 -1.88 -12.94
CA VAL A 39 -8.28 -1.51 -11.51
C VAL A 39 -7.34 -0.32 -11.25
N ILE A 40 -6.15 -0.33 -11.83
CA ILE A 40 -5.18 0.77 -11.68
C ILE A 40 -5.72 2.07 -12.30
N ASP A 41 -6.40 1.99 -13.43
CA ASP A 41 -6.97 3.17 -14.08
C ASP A 41 -8.11 3.76 -13.26
N VAL A 42 -8.98 2.93 -12.65
CA VAL A 42 -9.98 3.40 -11.67
C VAL A 42 -9.30 4.14 -10.51
N VAL A 43 -8.24 3.59 -9.93
CA VAL A 43 -7.49 4.25 -8.83
C VAL A 43 -6.94 5.61 -9.26
N LYS A 44 -6.34 5.70 -10.46
CA LYS A 44 -5.79 6.97 -10.96
C LYS A 44 -6.85 8.03 -11.19
N GLU A 45 -7.99 7.63 -11.75
CA GLU A 45 -9.06 8.57 -12.09
C GLU A 45 -9.84 9.01 -10.84
N LEU A 46 -10.09 8.12 -9.87
CA LEU A 46 -10.65 8.49 -8.57
C LEU A 46 -9.82 9.57 -7.86
N ARG A 47 -8.49 9.57 -8.05
CA ARG A 47 -7.63 10.60 -7.47
C ARG A 47 -7.99 12.01 -7.98
N SER A 48 -8.41 12.14 -9.23
CA SER A 48 -8.86 13.41 -9.81
C SER A 48 -10.22 13.87 -9.27
N VAL A 49 -11.06 12.95 -8.83
CA VAL A 49 -12.36 13.26 -8.20
C VAL A 49 -12.17 13.61 -6.73
N ILE A 50 -11.31 12.89 -6.02
CA ILE A 50 -10.98 13.15 -4.60
C ILE A 50 -10.25 14.49 -4.43
N PHE A 51 -9.33 14.83 -5.34
CA PHE A 51 -8.56 16.08 -5.36
C PHE A 51 -8.77 16.82 -6.68
N PRO A 52 -9.95 17.43 -6.91
CA PRO A 52 -10.24 18.10 -8.17
C PRO A 52 -9.29 19.28 -8.41
N GLY A 53 -8.76 19.34 -9.64
CA GLY A 53 -7.85 20.39 -10.05
C GLY A 53 -6.36 20.12 -9.80
N TYR A 54 -5.99 19.00 -9.16
CA TYR A 54 -4.58 18.63 -8.94
C TYR A 54 -4.03 17.67 -10.00
N PHE A 55 -4.83 16.70 -10.46
CA PHE A 55 -4.34 15.59 -11.29
C PHE A 55 -4.93 15.54 -12.69
N TRP A 56 -5.73 16.53 -13.07
CA TRP A 56 -6.36 16.64 -14.37
C TRP A 56 -6.41 18.11 -14.82
N ASN A 57 -5.99 18.37 -16.03
CA ASN A 57 -6.05 19.71 -16.63
C ASN A 57 -7.44 20.03 -17.23
N ASP A 58 -8.49 19.44 -16.69
CA ASP A 58 -9.82 19.70 -17.19
C ASP A 58 -10.39 20.99 -16.57
N SER A 59 -10.55 22.00 -17.40
CA SER A 59 -11.19 23.26 -16.98
C SER A 59 -12.64 23.07 -16.51
N ALA A 60 -13.31 21.97 -16.95
CA ALA A 60 -14.66 21.62 -16.53
C ALA A 60 -14.75 21.37 -15.02
N ALA A 61 -13.75 20.73 -14.41
CA ALA A 61 -13.70 20.51 -12.97
C ALA A 61 -13.72 21.80 -12.14
N LYS A 62 -13.19 22.90 -12.69
CA LYS A 62 -13.13 24.21 -12.03
C LYS A 62 -14.39 25.04 -12.24
N VAL A 63 -15.05 24.89 -13.39
CA VAL A 63 -16.19 25.70 -13.79
C VAL A 63 -17.52 25.03 -13.42
N PHE A 64 -17.57 23.70 -13.52
CA PHE A 64 -18.76 22.89 -13.27
C PHE A 64 -18.39 21.62 -12.47
N PRO A 65 -18.00 21.77 -11.20
CA PRO A 65 -17.49 20.63 -10.40
C PRO A 65 -18.53 19.52 -10.23
N GLU A 66 -19.81 19.86 -10.15
CA GLU A 66 -20.90 18.89 -9.98
C GLU A 66 -21.03 17.99 -11.22
N TYR A 67 -21.12 18.57 -12.42
CA TYR A 67 -21.19 17.81 -13.67
C TYR A 67 -19.92 16.98 -13.91
N PHE A 68 -18.76 17.54 -13.56
CA PHE A 68 -17.50 16.81 -13.66
C PHE A 68 -17.50 15.56 -12.74
N ALA A 69 -17.89 15.75 -11.48
CA ALA A 69 -17.95 14.65 -10.51
C ALA A 69 -18.99 13.59 -10.94
N GLU A 70 -20.21 14.02 -11.30
CA GLU A 70 -21.27 13.10 -11.75
C GLU A 70 -20.82 12.26 -12.96
N TYR A 71 -20.30 12.91 -14.00
CA TYR A 71 -19.84 12.21 -15.20
C TYR A 71 -18.74 11.19 -14.89
N ARG A 72 -17.75 11.58 -14.08
CA ARG A 72 -16.63 10.70 -13.72
C ARG A 72 -17.06 9.56 -12.82
N LEU A 73 -17.89 9.84 -11.84
CA LEU A 73 -18.33 8.82 -10.88
C LEU A 73 -19.21 7.77 -11.56
N ASN A 74 -20.06 8.13 -12.54
CA ASN A 74 -20.84 7.16 -13.30
C ASN A 74 -19.92 6.18 -14.07
N ASP A 75 -18.95 6.68 -14.85
CA ASP A 75 -18.03 5.83 -15.60
C ASP A 75 -17.19 4.93 -14.67
N LEU A 76 -16.69 5.49 -13.56
CA LEU A 76 -15.88 4.76 -12.61
C LEU A 76 -16.67 3.70 -11.84
N TYR A 77 -17.96 3.96 -11.58
CA TYR A 77 -18.86 3.01 -10.96
C TYR A 77 -19.00 1.76 -11.83
N ASP A 78 -19.37 1.95 -13.11
CA ASP A 78 -19.57 0.84 -14.04
C ASP A 78 -18.29 0.00 -14.20
N ARG A 79 -17.15 0.66 -14.35
CA ARG A 79 -15.85 0.00 -14.52
C ARG A 79 -15.39 -0.74 -13.24
N LEU A 80 -15.63 -0.19 -12.07
CA LEU A 80 -15.27 -0.86 -10.80
C LEU A 80 -16.21 -2.03 -10.55
N LYS A 81 -17.55 -1.86 -10.77
CA LYS A 81 -18.55 -2.91 -10.64
C LYS A 81 -18.18 -4.12 -11.51
N GLU A 82 -17.85 -3.89 -12.79
CA GLU A 82 -17.41 -4.96 -13.71
C GLU A 82 -16.20 -5.75 -13.14
N GLN A 83 -15.19 -5.05 -12.61
CA GLN A 83 -14.02 -5.74 -12.06
C GLN A 83 -14.33 -6.51 -10.77
N ILE A 84 -15.23 -5.99 -9.92
CA ILE A 84 -15.70 -6.70 -8.72
C ILE A 84 -16.45 -7.96 -9.11
N GLU A 85 -17.38 -7.88 -10.07
CA GLU A 85 -18.14 -9.01 -10.59
C GLU A 85 -17.21 -10.13 -11.11
N ILE A 86 -16.24 -9.76 -11.96
CA ILE A 86 -15.22 -10.70 -12.47
C ILE A 86 -14.45 -11.36 -11.31
N ALA A 87 -14.07 -10.58 -10.29
CA ALA A 87 -13.33 -11.09 -9.13
C ALA A 87 -14.16 -12.08 -8.31
N LEU A 88 -15.43 -11.80 -8.07
CA LEU A 88 -16.38 -12.67 -7.35
C LEU A 88 -16.59 -13.98 -8.10
N LEU A 89 -16.90 -13.92 -9.40
CA LEU A 89 -17.10 -15.09 -10.24
C LEU A 89 -15.86 -15.98 -10.31
N TYR A 90 -14.66 -15.39 -10.32
CA TYR A 90 -13.42 -16.16 -10.33
C TYR A 90 -13.14 -16.85 -9.00
N ALA A 91 -13.40 -16.17 -7.89
CA ALA A 91 -13.12 -16.70 -6.55
C ALA A 91 -14.17 -17.73 -6.08
N GLN A 92 -15.41 -17.61 -6.56
CA GLN A 92 -16.54 -18.44 -6.17
C GLN A 92 -17.12 -19.16 -7.42
N PRO A 93 -16.59 -20.34 -7.78
CA PRO A 93 -17.00 -21.03 -9.01
C PRO A 93 -18.48 -21.42 -9.06
N GLU A 94 -19.12 -21.59 -7.92
CA GLU A 94 -20.54 -21.90 -7.76
C GLU A 94 -21.46 -20.68 -7.85
N LEU A 95 -20.92 -19.47 -7.82
CA LEU A 95 -21.72 -18.25 -7.90
C LEU A 95 -22.24 -18.07 -9.34
N GLU A 96 -23.55 -17.86 -9.46
CA GLU A 96 -24.22 -17.55 -10.73
C GLU A 96 -24.00 -16.09 -11.12
N GLN A 97 -24.10 -15.81 -12.43
CA GLN A 97 -23.86 -14.49 -13.00
C GLN A 97 -24.75 -13.40 -12.37
N GLU A 98 -26.05 -13.66 -12.21
CA GLU A 98 -27.01 -12.72 -11.63
C GLU A 98 -26.67 -12.37 -10.17
N GLY A 99 -26.31 -13.38 -9.37
CA GLY A 99 -25.89 -13.18 -7.97
C GLY A 99 -24.57 -12.41 -7.85
N ALA A 100 -23.64 -12.62 -8.78
CA ALA A 100 -22.38 -11.87 -8.81
C ALA A 100 -22.61 -10.39 -9.20
N GLU A 101 -23.52 -10.15 -10.16
CA GLU A 101 -23.88 -8.79 -10.58
C GLU A 101 -24.56 -8.01 -9.45
N GLU A 102 -25.53 -8.62 -8.74
CA GLU A 102 -26.21 -7.99 -7.61
C GLU A 102 -25.24 -7.68 -6.46
N GLU A 103 -24.35 -8.62 -6.12
CA GLU A 103 -23.38 -8.42 -5.06
C GLU A 103 -22.32 -7.38 -5.44
N ALA A 104 -21.84 -7.38 -6.69
CA ALA A 104 -20.92 -6.37 -7.19
C ALA A 104 -21.54 -4.96 -7.15
N ASP A 105 -22.83 -4.83 -7.51
CA ASP A 105 -23.54 -3.57 -7.43
C ASP A 105 -23.69 -3.08 -5.99
N ARG A 106 -24.06 -3.95 -5.06
CA ARG A 106 -24.14 -3.65 -3.62
C ARG A 106 -22.81 -3.14 -3.07
N ILE A 107 -21.74 -3.86 -3.34
CA ILE A 107 -20.37 -3.50 -2.88
C ILE A 107 -19.95 -2.16 -3.50
N CYS A 108 -20.17 -2.00 -4.79
CA CYS A 108 -19.82 -0.79 -5.52
C CYS A 108 -20.58 0.42 -4.96
N ALA A 109 -21.89 0.31 -4.75
CA ALA A 109 -22.70 1.36 -4.15
C ALA A 109 -22.14 1.77 -2.78
N GLY A 110 -21.88 0.82 -1.87
CA GLY A 110 -21.30 1.09 -0.56
C GLY A 110 -19.90 1.72 -0.61
N PHE A 111 -19.10 1.35 -1.60
CA PHE A 111 -17.79 1.96 -1.84
C PHE A 111 -17.93 3.44 -2.25
N PHE A 112 -18.79 3.76 -3.20
CA PHE A 112 -18.97 5.14 -3.68
C PHE A 112 -19.64 6.02 -2.63
N GLU A 113 -20.56 5.51 -1.82
CA GLU A 113 -21.15 6.23 -0.69
C GLU A 113 -20.12 6.65 0.37
N GLN A 114 -19.04 5.90 0.53
CA GLN A 114 -17.96 6.20 1.48
C GLN A 114 -16.89 7.16 0.93
N LEU A 115 -16.87 7.49 -0.36
CA LEU A 115 -15.86 8.38 -0.95
C LEU A 115 -15.78 9.78 -0.29
N PRO A 116 -16.91 10.43 0.08
CA PRO A 116 -16.84 11.71 0.80
C PRO A 116 -16.13 11.61 2.16
N GLU A 117 -16.33 10.51 2.90
CA GLU A 117 -15.61 10.28 4.16
C GLU A 117 -14.12 10.05 3.91
N VAL A 118 -13.76 9.23 2.92
CA VAL A 118 -12.36 9.03 2.50
C VAL A 118 -11.70 10.37 2.17
N GLN A 119 -12.38 11.25 1.43
CA GLN A 119 -11.87 12.59 1.10
C GLN A 119 -11.57 13.40 2.36
N GLN A 120 -12.49 13.44 3.33
CA GLN A 120 -12.28 14.15 4.60
C GLN A 120 -11.12 13.57 5.41
N ARG A 121 -10.98 12.24 5.44
CA ARG A 121 -9.85 11.58 6.12
C ARG A 121 -8.51 11.91 5.45
N LEU A 122 -8.47 11.95 4.12
CA LEU A 122 -7.27 12.35 3.37
C LEU A 122 -6.87 13.82 3.63
N LEU A 123 -7.83 14.73 3.82
CA LEU A 123 -7.51 16.11 4.22
C LEU A 123 -6.86 16.18 5.60
N LYS A 124 -7.25 15.30 6.54
CA LYS A 124 -6.58 15.16 7.84
C LYS A 124 -5.15 14.61 7.69
N ASP A 125 -4.94 13.65 6.77
CA ASP A 125 -3.60 13.12 6.47
C ASP A 125 -2.70 14.18 5.81
N VAL A 126 -3.26 15.01 4.93
CA VAL A 126 -2.57 16.19 4.37
C VAL A 126 -2.18 17.18 5.48
N GLN A 127 -3.09 17.44 6.44
CA GLN A 127 -2.78 18.30 7.58
C GLN A 127 -1.64 17.71 8.42
N ALA A 128 -1.69 16.41 8.72
CA ALA A 128 -0.62 15.72 9.47
C ALA A 128 0.74 15.79 8.75
N GLY A 129 0.74 15.69 7.42
CA GLY A 129 1.94 15.89 6.60
C GLY A 129 2.49 17.31 6.72
N PHE A 130 1.62 18.32 6.64
CA PHE A 130 2.01 19.72 6.74
C PHE A 130 2.56 20.08 8.13
N ASP A 131 1.93 19.58 9.18
CA ASP A 131 2.36 19.80 10.57
C ASP A 131 3.63 19.00 10.90
N GLY A 132 3.82 17.84 10.24
CA GLY A 132 4.89 16.90 10.53
C GLY A 132 6.18 17.08 9.74
N ASP A 133 6.15 17.78 8.60
CA ASP A 133 7.32 18.03 7.76
C ASP A 133 7.62 19.54 7.66
N PRO A 134 8.66 20.04 8.35
CA PRO A 134 9.04 21.45 8.28
C PRO A 134 9.54 21.90 6.89
N ALA A 135 9.81 20.98 5.97
CA ALA A 135 10.19 21.28 4.60
C ALA A 135 8.98 21.53 3.68
N ALA A 136 7.79 21.09 4.08
CA ALA A 136 6.56 21.32 3.32
C ALA A 136 6.18 22.80 3.29
N LYS A 137 6.09 23.37 2.11
CA LYS A 137 5.77 24.80 1.93
C LYS A 137 4.27 25.06 1.91
N SER A 138 3.48 24.08 1.50
CA SER A 138 2.02 24.16 1.45
C SER A 138 1.36 22.77 1.46
N LYS A 139 0.06 22.73 1.73
CA LYS A 139 -0.75 21.51 1.63
C LYS A 139 -0.90 21.03 0.18
N GLU A 140 -0.90 21.98 -0.75
CA GLU A 140 -0.94 21.68 -2.19
C GLU A 140 0.30 20.92 -2.65
N GLU A 141 1.47 21.25 -2.10
CA GLU A 141 2.72 20.53 -2.35
C GLU A 141 2.61 19.06 -1.88
N ILE A 142 2.03 18.83 -0.72
CA ILE A 142 1.82 17.47 -0.18
C ILE A 142 0.86 16.68 -1.07
N ILE A 143 -0.27 17.28 -1.47
CA ILE A 143 -1.27 16.62 -2.33
C ILE A 143 -0.64 16.23 -3.68
N SER A 144 0.15 17.13 -4.27
CA SER A 144 0.67 16.95 -5.62
C SER A 144 1.88 16.03 -5.71
N SER A 145 2.73 15.97 -4.65
CA SER A 145 4.08 15.40 -4.77
C SER A 145 4.46 14.34 -3.74
N TYR A 146 3.82 14.25 -2.57
CA TYR A 146 4.25 13.33 -1.52
C TYR A 146 3.88 11.88 -1.80
N PRO A 147 4.86 10.97 -1.90
CA PRO A 147 4.60 9.55 -2.12
C PRO A 147 3.85 8.90 -0.94
N GLY A 148 4.10 9.37 0.29
CA GLY A 148 3.38 8.89 1.49
C GLY A 148 1.88 9.11 1.39
N LEU A 149 1.44 10.32 0.97
CA LEU A 149 0.03 10.60 0.80
C LEU A 149 -0.60 9.75 -0.33
N PHE A 150 0.16 9.48 -1.41
CA PHE A 150 -0.35 8.61 -2.47
C PHE A 150 -0.56 7.17 -1.99
N ALA A 151 0.37 6.63 -1.21
CA ALA A 151 0.21 5.28 -0.64
C ALA A 151 -0.97 5.21 0.33
N ILE A 152 -1.15 6.23 1.19
CA ILE A 152 -2.28 6.34 2.12
C ILE A 152 -3.61 6.45 1.35
N TYR A 153 -3.67 7.26 0.30
CA TYR A 153 -4.84 7.40 -0.56
C TYR A 153 -5.28 6.05 -1.13
N VAL A 154 -4.36 5.32 -1.74
CA VAL A 154 -4.67 4.00 -2.32
C VAL A 154 -5.09 3.01 -1.24
N TYR A 155 -4.39 3.00 -0.09
CA TYR A 155 -4.74 2.16 1.04
C TYR A 155 -6.17 2.43 1.53
N ARG A 156 -6.56 3.71 1.74
CA ARG A 156 -7.90 4.04 2.24
C ARG A 156 -9.02 3.54 1.33
N LEU A 157 -8.82 3.61 0.01
CA LEU A 157 -9.75 3.04 -0.96
C LEU A 157 -9.75 1.50 -0.93
N ALA A 158 -8.57 0.89 -0.96
CA ALA A 158 -8.41 -0.56 -0.97
C ALA A 158 -8.98 -1.21 0.30
N HIS A 159 -8.86 -0.54 1.44
CA HIS A 159 -9.38 -1.01 2.72
C HIS A 159 -10.92 -1.12 2.72
N LEU A 160 -11.64 -0.24 2.00
CA LEU A 160 -13.09 -0.34 1.85
C LEU A 160 -13.47 -1.66 1.18
N LEU A 161 -12.84 -1.97 0.05
CA LEU A 161 -13.09 -3.21 -0.68
C LEU A 161 -12.59 -4.46 0.07
N TYR A 162 -11.51 -4.32 0.86
CA TYR A 162 -11.03 -5.40 1.71
C TYR A 162 -12.04 -5.78 2.80
N LYS A 163 -12.71 -4.81 3.41
CA LYS A 163 -13.76 -5.05 4.42
C LYS A 163 -14.99 -5.75 3.84
N GLU A 164 -15.26 -5.55 2.56
CA GLU A 164 -16.31 -6.27 1.81
C GLU A 164 -15.81 -7.61 1.24
N GLU A 165 -14.63 -8.06 1.66
CA GLU A 165 -14.02 -9.33 1.25
C GLU A 165 -13.86 -9.50 -0.27
N VAL A 166 -13.75 -8.37 -1.02
CA VAL A 166 -13.55 -8.40 -2.47
C VAL A 166 -12.23 -9.12 -2.80
N PRO A 167 -12.28 -10.18 -3.61
CA PRO A 167 -11.06 -10.93 -3.94
C PRO A 167 -10.13 -10.11 -4.86
N TYR A 168 -8.82 -10.29 -4.73
CA TYR A 168 -7.76 -9.77 -5.60
C TYR A 168 -7.64 -8.25 -5.68
N ILE A 169 -8.74 -7.50 -5.87
CA ILE A 169 -8.73 -6.06 -6.18
C ILE A 169 -8.04 -5.22 -5.10
N PRO A 170 -8.32 -5.37 -3.80
CA PRO A 170 -7.62 -4.60 -2.76
C PRO A 170 -6.10 -4.76 -2.81
N ARG A 171 -5.64 -5.99 -3.06
CA ARG A 171 -4.20 -6.28 -3.16
C ARG A 171 -3.60 -5.72 -4.46
N ILE A 172 -4.30 -5.78 -5.58
CA ILE A 172 -3.86 -5.15 -6.84
C ILE A 172 -3.65 -3.65 -6.63
N MET A 173 -4.55 -2.98 -5.92
CA MET A 173 -4.47 -1.54 -5.62
C MET A 173 -3.24 -1.22 -4.76
N THR A 174 -3.06 -1.93 -3.65
CA THR A 174 -1.95 -1.64 -2.73
C THR A 174 -0.59 -2.01 -3.31
N GLU A 175 -0.48 -3.09 -4.10
CA GLU A 175 0.75 -3.44 -4.82
C GLU A 175 1.09 -2.42 -5.94
N TYR A 176 0.08 -1.79 -6.52
CA TYR A 176 0.33 -0.68 -7.44
C TYR A 176 0.97 0.51 -6.70
N ALA A 177 0.44 0.90 -5.54
CA ALA A 177 1.01 1.96 -4.72
C ALA A 177 2.42 1.61 -4.24
N HIS A 178 2.63 0.38 -3.76
CA HIS A 178 3.93 -0.15 -3.35
C HIS A 178 4.96 -0.03 -4.48
N GLY A 179 4.63 -0.51 -5.68
CA GLY A 179 5.51 -0.41 -6.84
C GLY A 179 5.84 1.01 -7.30
N LYS A 180 5.03 2.02 -6.91
CA LYS A 180 5.24 3.44 -7.25
C LYS A 180 6.00 4.22 -6.18
N THR A 181 5.89 3.81 -4.92
CA THR A 181 6.37 4.61 -3.77
C THR A 181 7.42 3.89 -2.93
N GLY A 182 7.54 2.57 -3.05
CA GLY A 182 8.30 1.75 -2.13
C GLY A 182 7.66 1.63 -0.73
N ILE A 183 6.36 1.98 -0.60
CA ILE A 183 5.59 1.90 0.64
C ILE A 183 4.59 0.76 0.51
N ASP A 184 4.73 -0.28 1.31
CA ASP A 184 3.85 -1.45 1.35
C ASP A 184 2.86 -1.33 2.51
N ILE A 185 1.60 -1.01 2.22
CA ILE A 185 0.51 -1.01 3.19
C ILE A 185 -0.47 -2.12 2.80
N ASN A 186 -0.58 -3.15 3.63
CA ASN A 186 -1.57 -4.20 3.39
C ASN A 186 -3.00 -3.62 3.56
N PRO A 187 -3.95 -3.93 2.65
CA PRO A 187 -5.30 -3.38 2.71
C PRO A 187 -6.08 -3.80 3.98
N GLY A 188 -5.68 -4.88 4.65
CA GLY A 188 -6.27 -5.35 5.90
C GLY A 188 -5.88 -4.54 7.14
N ALA A 189 -4.81 -3.75 7.09
CA ALA A 189 -4.42 -2.91 8.21
C ALA A 189 -5.54 -1.93 8.59
N THR A 190 -5.65 -1.58 9.86
CA THR A 190 -6.58 -0.55 10.36
C THR A 190 -5.79 0.69 10.72
N ILE A 191 -6.03 1.82 10.03
CA ILE A 191 -5.26 3.06 10.21
C ILE A 191 -6.20 4.21 10.54
N GLY A 192 -5.95 4.90 11.66
CA GLY A 192 -6.68 6.06 12.13
C GLY A 192 -6.51 7.32 11.26
N ASP A 193 -7.01 8.44 11.76
CA ASP A 193 -6.91 9.76 11.13
C ASP A 193 -5.57 10.44 11.43
N TYR A 194 -5.21 11.44 10.63
CA TYR A 194 -3.96 12.21 10.75
C TYR A 194 -2.72 11.32 10.64
N PHE A 195 -2.77 10.35 9.76
CA PHE A 195 -1.64 9.45 9.52
C PHE A 195 -0.65 10.07 8.53
N PHE A 196 0.63 10.05 8.89
CA PHE A 196 1.68 10.61 8.04
C PHE A 196 2.86 9.65 7.87
N ILE A 197 3.28 9.46 6.62
CA ILE A 197 4.50 8.74 6.27
C ILE A 197 5.46 9.72 5.62
N ASP A 198 6.59 9.96 6.29
CA ASP A 198 7.64 10.85 5.83
C ASP A 198 8.71 10.08 5.05
N HIS A 199 9.13 10.57 3.88
CA HIS A 199 9.97 9.90 2.89
C HIS A 199 9.39 8.58 2.38
N GLY A 200 9.21 7.62 3.24
CA GLY A 200 8.40 6.43 3.12
C GLY A 200 9.05 5.21 2.48
N THR A 201 10.08 5.33 1.67
CA THR A 201 10.71 4.18 1.02
C THR A 201 11.06 3.08 2.01
N GLY A 202 10.58 1.85 1.75
CA GLY A 202 10.83 0.69 2.60
C GLY A 202 9.93 0.58 3.83
N VAL A 203 8.89 1.42 3.96
CA VAL A 203 7.85 1.22 4.99
C VAL A 203 7.04 -0.02 4.64
N VAL A 204 6.82 -0.89 5.64
CA VAL A 204 5.97 -2.08 5.53
C VAL A 204 4.96 -2.09 6.68
N ILE A 205 3.67 -2.14 6.36
CA ILE A 205 2.55 -2.23 7.30
C ILE A 205 1.78 -3.52 7.01
N GLY A 206 1.91 -4.49 7.92
CA GLY A 206 1.30 -5.81 7.77
C GLY A 206 -0.21 -5.82 7.99
N GLU A 207 -0.85 -6.86 7.50
CA GLU A 207 -2.31 -7.01 7.36
C GLU A 207 -3.11 -6.78 8.65
N THR A 208 -2.65 -7.31 9.78
CA THR A 208 -3.37 -7.19 11.05
C THR A 208 -2.83 -6.08 11.94
N THR A 209 -2.10 -5.11 11.36
CA THR A 209 -1.62 -3.94 12.08
C THR A 209 -2.79 -3.02 12.44
N GLU A 210 -2.79 -2.50 13.65
CA GLU A 210 -3.69 -1.44 14.09
C GLU A 210 -2.88 -0.18 14.38
N ILE A 211 -3.26 0.94 13.77
CA ILE A 211 -2.62 2.24 13.96
C ILE A 211 -3.67 3.24 14.39
N GLY A 212 -3.43 3.91 15.52
CA GLY A 212 -4.27 4.94 16.09
C GLY A 212 -4.24 6.26 15.32
N ARG A 213 -4.63 7.34 15.97
CA ARG A 213 -4.67 8.69 15.41
C ARG A 213 -3.32 9.39 15.56
N ASN A 214 -3.02 10.28 14.62
CA ASN A 214 -1.85 11.15 14.67
C ASN A 214 -0.54 10.38 14.82
N VAL A 215 -0.39 9.30 14.04
CA VAL A 215 0.82 8.48 14.02
C VAL A 215 1.70 8.89 12.85
N LYS A 216 3.01 9.04 13.12
CA LYS A 216 4.03 9.37 12.13
C LYS A 216 5.04 8.25 11.97
N LEU A 217 5.26 7.81 10.73
CA LEU A 217 6.26 6.82 10.36
C LEU A 217 7.30 7.44 9.42
N TYR A 218 8.56 7.08 9.62
CA TYR A 218 9.66 7.43 8.72
C TYR A 218 10.03 6.25 7.82
N GLN A 219 10.88 6.50 6.82
CA GLN A 219 11.36 5.49 5.88
C GLN A 219 11.92 4.24 6.58
N GLY A 220 11.73 3.08 5.95
CA GLY A 220 12.25 1.80 6.40
C GLY A 220 11.59 1.22 7.66
N VAL A 221 10.53 1.85 8.19
CA VAL A 221 9.78 1.31 9.33
C VAL A 221 9.04 0.05 8.91
N THR A 222 9.17 -1.00 9.72
CA THR A 222 8.44 -2.26 9.52
C THR A 222 7.52 -2.55 10.71
N LEU A 223 6.21 -2.64 10.43
CA LEU A 223 5.19 -3.14 11.36
C LEU A 223 4.82 -4.56 10.92
N GLY A 224 5.54 -5.54 11.44
CA GLY A 224 5.58 -6.90 10.90
C GLY A 224 5.16 -7.99 11.87
N ALA A 225 5.08 -9.23 11.36
CA ALA A 225 4.93 -10.41 12.18
C ALA A 225 6.29 -10.82 12.79
N LEU A 226 6.26 -11.35 14.01
CA LEU A 226 7.48 -11.84 14.69
C LEU A 226 8.06 -13.07 13.96
N SER A 227 7.20 -13.94 13.43
CA SER A 227 7.57 -15.11 12.64
C SER A 227 6.47 -15.46 11.64
N THR A 228 6.88 -15.85 10.44
CA THR A 228 5.96 -16.35 9.39
C THR A 228 6.15 -17.83 9.09
N ARG A 229 6.86 -18.57 9.96
CA ARG A 229 7.21 -19.99 9.74
C ARG A 229 6.00 -20.91 9.59
N GLN A 230 4.87 -20.57 10.18
CA GLN A 230 3.64 -21.36 10.07
C GLN A 230 2.84 -21.06 8.77
N GLY A 231 3.30 -20.14 7.92
CA GLY A 231 2.69 -19.86 6.62
C GLY A 231 1.20 -19.57 6.72
N GLN A 232 0.39 -20.29 5.93
CA GLN A 232 -1.06 -20.08 5.84
C GLN A 232 -1.84 -20.33 7.15
N GLN A 233 -1.28 -21.03 8.13
CA GLN A 233 -1.92 -21.21 9.44
C GLN A 233 -2.07 -19.89 10.21
N LEU A 234 -1.34 -18.85 9.80
CA LEU A 234 -1.41 -17.51 10.38
C LEU A 234 -2.40 -16.56 9.64
N ALA A 235 -3.09 -17.02 8.61
CA ALA A 235 -3.90 -16.19 7.74
C ALA A 235 -4.92 -15.32 8.50
N ASN A 236 -5.62 -15.87 9.48
CA ASN A 236 -6.66 -15.15 10.23
C ASN A 236 -6.26 -14.85 11.69
N VAL A 237 -4.96 -14.81 11.98
CA VAL A 237 -4.44 -14.58 13.33
C VAL A 237 -3.84 -13.17 13.41
N LYS A 238 -4.14 -12.45 14.51
CA LYS A 238 -3.45 -11.19 14.85
C LYS A 238 -1.96 -11.49 15.00
N ARG A 239 -1.14 -10.97 14.05
CA ARG A 239 0.30 -11.24 13.97
C ARG A 239 1.16 -9.99 13.82
N HIS A 240 0.53 -8.83 13.66
CA HIS A 240 1.20 -7.54 13.51
C HIS A 240 0.87 -6.62 14.68
N PRO A 241 1.75 -5.66 15.02
CA PRO A 241 1.62 -4.85 16.22
C PRO A 241 0.43 -3.89 16.21
N THR A 242 0.14 -3.38 17.41
CA THR A 242 -0.80 -2.27 17.63
C THR A 242 -0.04 -1.01 18.02
N ILE A 243 -0.23 0.07 17.29
CA ILE A 243 0.37 1.38 17.52
C ILE A 243 -0.74 2.32 18.00
N ARG A 244 -0.62 2.85 19.20
CA ARG A 244 -1.61 3.76 19.78
C ARG A 244 -1.46 5.20 19.28
N ASP A 245 -2.29 6.12 19.78
CA ASP A 245 -2.36 7.51 19.32
C ASP A 245 -1.06 8.29 19.58
N ASN A 246 -0.78 9.27 18.73
CA ASN A 246 0.35 10.21 18.87
C ASN A 246 1.73 9.54 18.91
N VAL A 247 1.89 8.38 18.29
CA VAL A 247 3.17 7.67 18.24
C VAL A 247 3.99 8.14 17.03
N THR A 248 5.29 8.35 17.27
CA THR A 248 6.27 8.60 16.20
C THR A 248 7.28 7.47 16.15
N ILE A 249 7.44 6.85 14.97
CA ILE A 249 8.41 5.78 14.75
C ILE A 249 9.44 6.25 13.71
N TYR A 250 10.68 6.41 14.16
CA TYR A 250 11.79 6.88 13.33
C TYR A 250 12.36 5.79 12.43
N SER A 251 13.16 6.22 11.49
CA SER A 251 13.67 5.45 10.36
C SER A 251 14.28 4.09 10.73
N ASN A 252 13.97 3.09 9.89
CA ASN A 252 14.48 1.71 10.00
C ASN A 252 14.16 1.00 11.32
N ALA A 253 13.21 1.49 12.11
CA ALA A 253 12.74 0.76 13.27
C ALA A 253 11.83 -0.39 12.84
N SER A 254 11.99 -1.55 13.48
CA SER A 254 11.11 -2.71 13.32
C SER A 254 10.31 -2.94 14.59
N VAL A 255 8.98 -2.99 14.48
CA VAL A 255 8.06 -3.34 15.56
C VAL A 255 7.32 -4.60 15.13
N LEU A 256 7.50 -5.69 15.85
CA LEU A 256 7.08 -7.01 15.41
C LEU A 256 6.23 -7.72 16.47
N GLY A 257 5.22 -8.46 15.98
CA GLY A 257 4.41 -9.37 16.80
C GLY A 257 3.02 -8.87 17.12
N GLY A 258 2.03 -9.78 17.09
CA GLY A 258 0.61 -9.47 17.29
C GLY A 258 0.25 -9.00 18.70
N GLU A 259 1.02 -9.43 19.69
CA GLU A 259 0.86 -9.02 21.10
C GLU A 259 1.61 -7.73 21.43
N THR A 260 2.45 -7.23 20.51
CA THR A 260 3.25 -6.03 20.72
C THR A 260 2.38 -4.79 20.59
N VAL A 261 2.30 -4.00 21.63
CA VAL A 261 1.57 -2.73 21.69
C VAL A 261 2.54 -1.59 21.99
N VAL A 262 2.58 -0.59 21.13
CA VAL A 262 3.27 0.69 21.41
C VAL A 262 2.24 1.65 21.96
N GLY A 263 2.40 2.04 23.24
CA GLY A 263 1.50 2.91 23.97
C GLY A 263 1.46 4.34 23.41
N GLU A 264 0.43 5.07 23.74
CA GLU A 264 0.19 6.43 23.24
C GLU A 264 1.33 7.41 23.63
N ASN A 265 1.49 8.48 22.83
CA ASN A 265 2.49 9.53 23.03
C ASN A 265 3.94 9.00 23.12
N THR A 266 4.22 7.86 22.47
CA THR A 266 5.51 7.18 22.52
C THR A 266 6.36 7.52 21.28
N ILE A 267 7.65 7.62 21.49
CA ILE A 267 8.64 7.85 20.44
C ILE A 267 9.55 6.62 20.34
N ILE A 268 9.54 5.96 19.20
CA ILE A 268 10.44 4.87 18.85
C ILE A 268 11.59 5.42 18.00
N GLY A 269 12.80 5.36 18.55
CA GLY A 269 14.03 5.83 17.88
C GLY A 269 14.39 4.96 16.68
N GLY A 270 15.15 5.55 15.76
CA GLY A 270 15.59 4.87 14.55
C GLY A 270 16.49 3.66 14.83
N ASN A 271 16.47 2.70 13.89
CA ASN A 271 17.24 1.45 13.94
C ASN A 271 16.98 0.59 15.22
N THR A 272 15.81 0.73 15.85
CA THR A 272 15.41 -0.11 16.98
C THR A 272 14.69 -1.37 16.50
N PHE A 273 14.77 -2.43 17.30
CA PHE A 273 14.09 -3.70 17.03
C PHE A 273 13.24 -4.06 18.25
N ILE A 274 11.91 -3.89 18.10
CA ILE A 274 10.91 -3.99 19.17
C ILE A 274 10.10 -5.25 18.96
N THR A 275 10.11 -6.12 19.97
CA THR A 275 9.35 -7.39 19.97
C THR A 275 8.47 -7.55 21.22
N GLU A 276 8.48 -6.55 22.09
CA GLU A 276 7.69 -6.48 23.32
C GLU A 276 6.98 -5.14 23.40
N SER A 277 5.89 -5.10 24.17
CA SER A 277 5.09 -3.89 24.33
C SER A 277 5.87 -2.76 24.99
N VAL A 278 5.64 -1.54 24.54
CA VAL A 278 6.24 -0.31 25.06
C VAL A 278 5.14 0.50 25.76
N PRO A 279 5.31 0.88 27.03
CA PRO A 279 4.32 1.69 27.75
C PRO A 279 4.08 3.05 27.11
N ALA A 280 2.93 3.65 27.38
CA ALA A 280 2.61 5.02 26.97
C ALA A 280 3.62 6.06 27.51
N ASN A 281 3.73 7.20 26.85
CA ASN A 281 4.59 8.33 27.22
C ASN A 281 6.08 7.96 27.34
N THR A 282 6.54 7.02 26.53
CA THR A 282 7.90 6.45 26.58
C THR A 282 8.73 6.88 25.38
N LYS A 283 10.03 7.09 25.59
CA LYS A 283 11.00 7.23 24.51
C LYS A 283 11.95 6.05 24.50
N VAL A 284 11.95 5.29 23.41
CA VAL A 284 12.87 4.17 23.17
C VAL A 284 13.97 4.63 22.23
N SER A 285 15.20 4.31 22.54
CA SER A 285 16.35 4.56 21.65
C SER A 285 17.34 3.41 21.73
N ALA A 286 17.95 3.04 20.59
CA ALA A 286 19.09 2.18 20.58
C ALA A 286 20.29 2.89 21.24
N LYS A 287 21.18 2.15 21.92
CA LYS A 287 22.46 2.70 22.31
C LYS A 287 23.25 3.05 21.04
N SER A 288 23.89 4.22 21.04
CA SER A 288 24.79 4.56 19.93
C SER A 288 25.85 3.48 19.75
N PRO A 289 26.06 2.96 18.55
CA PRO A 289 27.15 2.04 18.28
C PRO A 289 28.48 2.71 18.59
N GLU A 290 29.43 1.96 19.10
CA GLU A 290 30.79 2.44 19.32
C GLU A 290 31.49 2.68 17.98
N LEU A 291 31.86 3.94 17.72
CA LEU A 291 32.52 4.32 16.47
C LEU A 291 34.04 4.28 16.63
N VAL A 292 34.69 3.47 15.84
CA VAL A 292 36.18 3.46 15.76
C VAL A 292 36.58 4.44 14.67
N ILE A 293 37.12 5.60 15.08
CA ILE A 293 37.64 6.61 14.16
C ILE A 293 39.15 6.41 14.03
N LYS A 294 39.59 5.89 12.90
CA LYS A 294 41.00 5.76 12.55
C LYS A 294 41.46 6.98 11.73
N LYS A 295 42.50 7.69 12.16
CA LYS A 295 43.15 8.69 11.30
C LYS A 295 43.99 7.97 10.23
N SER A 296 43.78 8.31 8.97
CA SER A 296 44.68 7.87 7.88
C SER A 296 46.09 8.34 8.17
N ARG A 297 47.09 7.43 8.11
CA ARG A 297 48.48 7.69 8.38
C ARG A 297 49.26 8.35 7.23
N SER A 298 48.63 8.54 6.05
CA SER A 298 49.25 9.20 4.90
C SER A 298 48.22 10.02 4.15
N ALA A 299 48.66 11.07 3.45
CA ALA A 299 47.83 11.71 2.44
C ALA A 299 47.46 10.61 1.43
N VAL A 300 46.14 10.34 1.30
CA VAL A 300 45.62 9.33 0.39
C VAL A 300 46.13 9.63 -1.01
N SER A 301 46.96 8.77 -1.56
CA SER A 301 47.32 8.84 -2.98
C SER A 301 46.03 8.54 -3.78
N LYS A 302 45.82 9.20 -4.91
CA LYS A 302 44.62 9.01 -5.73
C LYS A 302 44.38 7.58 -6.24
N THR A 303 45.21 6.61 -5.81
CA THR A 303 45.17 5.20 -6.20
C THR A 303 44.79 4.25 -5.07
N ASP A 304 44.53 4.74 -3.85
CA ASP A 304 44.16 3.87 -2.73
C ASP A 304 42.65 3.56 -2.82
N VAL A 305 42.34 2.37 -3.29
CA VAL A 305 41.00 1.76 -3.19
C VAL A 305 40.79 1.45 -1.69
N TRP A 306 39.63 1.81 -1.17
CA TRP A 306 39.20 1.47 0.19
C TRP A 306 39.18 -0.06 0.35
N ASP A 307 40.13 -0.59 1.17
CA ASP A 307 40.13 -1.99 1.56
C ASP A 307 39.30 -2.14 2.85
N TRP A 308 38.17 -2.83 2.76
CA TRP A 308 37.26 -3.08 3.88
C TRP A 308 37.61 -4.38 4.63
N GLN A 309 38.73 -5.01 4.32
CA GLN A 309 39.19 -6.20 5.02
C GLN A 309 40.17 -5.76 6.13
N ASP A 310 39.59 -5.42 7.33
CA ASP A 310 40.19 -5.64 8.65
C ASP A 310 39.25 -5.18 9.76
#